data_ffa27ca576a0edca179f0395048186e1
#
_entry.id   ffa27ca576a0edca179f0395048186e1
#
_cell.length_a   1.000
_cell.length_b   1.000
_cell.length_c   1.000
_cell.angle_alpha   90.00
_cell.angle_beta   90.00
_cell.angle_gamma   90.00
#
_symmetry.space_group_name_H-M   'P 1'
#
loop_
_entity.id
_entity.type
_entity.pdbx_description
1 polymer ?
#
loop_
_entity_poly.entity_id
_entity_poly.type
_entity_poly.pdbx_seq_one_letter_code
_entity_poly.pdbx_strand_id
1 'polypeptide(L)'
;SLCMDFVMNHTSQEHEWAKRAVAGEREYQDRYFFFDNFDIPAQYEKTCPQVFPTTAPGNFTWLDSCHKFVMTTFYPYQWDLNYANPVVFNEMTANMLYLVNQGIDIVRIDAVPYIWKQIGTTCRNLPQVHTIVRMMRMITEIVCPGVLLLGEVVMEPSKVVPYFGTLEKPECHMLYNVTTMASTLSLIHI
;
A
#
# COMPACT_ATOMS: atom_id res chain seq x y z
N SER A 1 -24.76 -2.29 -4.43
CA SER A 1 -23.60 -1.97 -3.59
C SER A 1 -22.54 -1.32 -4.43
N LEU A 2 -21.89 -0.29 -3.90
CA LEU A 2 -20.80 0.44 -4.54
C LEU A 2 -19.47 -0.01 -3.94
N CYS A 3 -18.58 -0.53 -4.79
CA CYS A 3 -17.19 -0.83 -4.43
C CYS A 3 -16.28 0.25 -4.99
N MET A 4 -15.41 0.81 -4.16
CA MET A 4 -14.43 1.81 -4.57
C MET A 4 -13.02 1.40 -4.20
N ASP A 5 -12.11 1.69 -5.11
CA ASP A 5 -10.68 1.48 -4.90
C ASP A 5 -10.10 2.52 -3.94
N PHE A 6 -9.31 2.04 -2.98
CA PHE A 6 -8.64 2.86 -1.99
C PHE A 6 -7.15 2.52 -1.96
N VAL A 7 -6.36 3.33 -2.63
CA VAL A 7 -4.92 3.13 -2.75
C VAL A 7 -4.24 3.63 -1.50
N MET A 8 -3.82 2.71 -0.63
CA MET A 8 -3.14 3.03 0.63
C MET A 8 -1.62 3.08 0.51
N ASN A 9 -1.03 2.28 -0.39
CA ASN A 9 0.42 2.12 -0.44
C ASN A 9 1.16 3.36 -0.94
N HIS A 10 0.57 4.12 -1.85
CA HIS A 10 1.24 5.22 -2.55
C HIS A 10 0.26 6.31 -2.97
N THR A 11 0.81 7.46 -3.36
CA THR A 11 0.06 8.51 -4.08
C THR A 11 0.69 8.77 -5.44
N SER A 12 -0.06 9.44 -6.33
CA SER A 12 0.51 10.02 -7.54
C SER A 12 1.54 11.10 -7.20
N GLN A 13 2.56 11.28 -8.04
CA GLN A 13 3.45 12.44 -8.01
C GLN A 13 2.71 13.79 -8.16
N GLU A 14 1.49 13.77 -8.71
CA GLU A 14 0.63 14.95 -8.85
C GLU A 14 -0.22 15.24 -7.60
N HIS A 15 -0.15 14.37 -6.59
CA HIS A 15 -0.85 14.58 -5.33
C HIS A 15 -0.32 15.83 -4.61
N GLU A 16 -1.19 16.54 -3.90
CA GLU A 16 -0.80 17.76 -3.19
C GLU A 16 0.36 17.53 -2.21
N TRP A 17 0.38 16.41 -1.49
CA TRP A 17 1.50 16.07 -0.60
C TRP A 17 2.82 15.91 -1.35
N ALA A 18 2.78 15.28 -2.53
CA ALA A 18 3.97 15.08 -3.36
C ALA A 18 4.53 16.43 -3.86
N LYS A 19 3.67 17.33 -4.32
CA LYS A 19 4.06 18.69 -4.75
C LYS A 19 4.69 19.49 -3.62
N ARG A 20 4.13 19.43 -2.43
CA ARG A 20 4.67 20.09 -1.24
C ARG A 20 5.99 19.47 -0.78
N ALA A 21 6.12 18.15 -0.88
CA ALA A 21 7.37 17.44 -0.60
C ALA A 21 8.51 17.90 -1.55
N VAL A 22 8.22 18.01 -2.85
CA VAL A 22 9.16 18.54 -3.86
C VAL A 22 9.51 20.00 -3.59
N ALA A 23 8.57 20.80 -3.13
CA ALA A 23 8.81 22.20 -2.72
C ALA A 23 9.71 22.34 -1.48
N GLY A 24 10.10 21.23 -0.85
CA GLY A 24 11.02 21.20 0.29
C GLY A 24 10.35 21.23 1.66
N GLU A 25 9.02 21.13 1.73
CA GLU A 25 8.31 21.08 3.00
C GLU A 25 8.56 19.74 3.71
N ARG A 26 9.33 19.80 4.79
CA ARG A 26 9.80 18.61 5.52
C ARG A 26 8.67 17.71 6.01
N GLU A 27 7.61 18.30 6.52
CA GLU A 27 6.43 17.56 6.97
C GLU A 27 5.84 16.65 5.90
N TYR A 28 5.89 17.08 4.63
CA TYR A 28 5.39 16.33 3.49
C TYR A 28 6.43 15.34 2.95
N GLN A 29 7.72 15.66 3.04
CA GLN A 29 8.78 14.69 2.72
C GLN A 29 8.74 13.51 3.70
N ASP A 30 8.47 13.74 4.99
CA ASP A 30 8.38 12.70 6.02
C ASP A 30 7.14 11.77 5.84
N ARG A 31 6.19 12.13 4.98
CA ARG A 31 5.07 11.27 4.57
C ARG A 31 5.46 10.21 3.54
N TYR A 32 6.60 10.35 2.93
CA TYR A 32 7.19 9.46 1.92
C TYR A 32 8.56 8.96 2.39
N PHE A 33 9.27 8.24 1.53
CA PHE A 33 10.65 7.82 1.74
C PHE A 33 11.55 8.63 0.82
N PHE A 34 11.98 9.82 1.27
CA PHE A 34 12.88 10.71 0.56
C PHE A 34 14.32 10.56 1.05
N PHE A 35 15.30 10.53 0.13
CA PHE A 35 16.72 10.38 0.43
C PHE A 35 17.56 11.33 -0.42
N ASP A 36 18.60 11.93 0.19
CA ASP A 36 19.51 12.86 -0.49
C ASP A 36 20.50 12.15 -1.43
N ASN A 37 20.78 10.87 -1.18
CA ASN A 37 21.70 10.05 -1.95
C ASN A 37 21.19 8.60 -2.05
N PHE A 38 21.93 7.74 -2.75
CA PHE A 38 21.55 6.35 -2.98
C PHE A 38 22.03 5.37 -1.90
N ASP A 39 22.64 5.83 -0.79
CA ASP A 39 23.22 4.94 0.24
C ASP A 39 22.15 4.11 0.96
N ILE A 40 21.06 4.73 1.39
CA ILE A 40 19.92 4.05 2.00
C ILE A 40 19.08 3.29 0.96
N PRO A 41 18.70 3.88 -0.19
CA PRO A 41 18.10 3.15 -1.29
C PRO A 41 18.85 1.87 -1.66
N ALA A 42 20.17 1.89 -1.78
CA ALA A 42 20.98 0.70 -2.08
C ALA A 42 20.87 -0.41 -1.03
N GLN A 43 20.58 -0.08 0.22
CA GLN A 43 20.34 -1.08 1.27
C GLN A 43 18.96 -1.75 1.11
N TYR A 44 17.92 -0.99 0.73
CA TYR A 44 16.62 -1.54 0.38
C TYR A 44 16.71 -2.46 -0.84
N GLU A 45 17.41 -2.03 -1.90
CA GLU A 45 17.54 -2.80 -3.16
C GLU A 45 18.17 -4.19 -2.96
N LYS A 46 18.96 -4.39 -1.89
CA LYS A 46 19.55 -5.70 -1.57
C LYS A 46 18.51 -6.76 -1.20
N THR A 47 17.37 -6.36 -0.68
CA THR A 47 16.37 -7.27 -0.09
C THR A 47 14.96 -7.08 -0.65
N CYS A 48 14.64 -5.90 -1.18
CA CYS A 48 13.33 -5.60 -1.77
C CYS A 48 13.27 -6.10 -3.22
N PRO A 49 12.46 -7.13 -3.53
CA PRO A 49 12.29 -7.56 -4.92
C PRO A 49 11.55 -6.49 -5.71
N GLN A 50 11.97 -6.27 -6.94
CA GLN A 50 11.27 -5.40 -7.87
C GLN A 50 9.93 -6.02 -8.30
N VAL A 51 8.89 -5.19 -8.39
CA VAL A 51 7.55 -5.65 -8.82
C VAL A 51 7.49 -5.74 -10.34
N PHE A 52 8.01 -4.74 -11.03
CA PHE A 52 8.00 -4.65 -12.50
C PHE A 52 9.41 -4.46 -13.08
N PRO A 53 10.29 -5.47 -13.00
CA PRO A 53 11.71 -5.31 -13.34
C PRO A 53 11.97 -4.93 -14.81
N THR A 54 11.00 -5.19 -15.71
CA THR A 54 11.11 -4.88 -17.15
C THR A 54 10.52 -3.52 -17.53
N THR A 55 9.45 -3.09 -16.87
CA THR A 55 8.69 -1.87 -17.22
C THR A 55 8.94 -0.70 -16.27
N ALA A 56 9.32 -0.99 -15.03
CA ALA A 56 9.65 -0.01 -14.00
C ALA A 56 10.76 -0.59 -13.10
N PRO A 57 12.01 -0.64 -13.59
CA PRO A 57 13.13 -1.24 -12.85
C PRO A 57 13.53 -0.37 -11.66
N GLY A 58 13.94 -1.04 -10.56
CA GLY A 58 14.32 -0.41 -9.30
C GLY A 58 13.11 -0.17 -8.38
N ASN A 59 13.42 0.23 -7.15
CA ASN A 59 12.41 0.61 -6.15
C ASN A 59 12.53 2.08 -5.75
N PHE A 60 13.37 2.85 -6.45
CA PHE A 60 13.60 4.28 -6.16
C PHE A 60 13.72 5.08 -7.46
N THR A 61 13.14 6.26 -7.46
CA THR A 61 13.18 7.21 -8.57
C THR A 61 13.92 8.47 -8.16
N TRP A 62 14.87 8.92 -9.00
CA TRP A 62 15.52 10.21 -8.83
C TRP A 62 14.61 11.35 -9.29
N LEU A 63 14.52 12.40 -8.49
CA LEU A 63 13.74 13.60 -8.77
C LEU A 63 14.69 14.77 -9.03
N ASP A 64 14.87 15.15 -10.29
CA ASP A 64 15.72 16.28 -10.68
C ASP A 64 15.26 17.60 -10.08
N SER A 65 13.96 17.76 -9.88
CA SER A 65 13.35 18.98 -9.37
C SER A 65 13.75 19.35 -7.94
N CYS A 66 14.07 18.35 -7.10
CA CYS A 66 14.45 18.58 -5.71
C CYS A 66 15.76 17.86 -5.31
N HIS A 67 16.45 17.24 -6.26
CA HIS A 67 17.71 16.50 -6.08
C HIS A 67 17.62 15.44 -4.95
N LYS A 68 16.58 14.61 -5.00
CA LYS A 68 16.35 13.53 -4.03
C LYS A 68 15.88 12.25 -4.72
N PHE A 69 16.11 11.11 -4.07
CA PHE A 69 15.45 9.85 -4.40
C PHE A 69 14.15 9.73 -3.61
N VAL A 70 13.11 9.18 -4.23
CA VAL A 70 11.88 8.78 -3.57
C VAL A 70 11.61 7.30 -3.83
N MET A 71 11.04 6.60 -2.85
CA MET A 71 10.68 5.19 -3.00
C MET A 71 9.46 5.04 -3.91
N THR A 72 9.58 4.12 -4.89
CA THR A 72 8.57 3.86 -5.93
C THR A 72 8.50 2.36 -6.19
N THR A 73 7.81 1.63 -5.32
CA THR A 73 7.70 0.16 -5.39
C THR A 73 7.07 -0.32 -6.72
N PHE A 74 6.16 0.47 -7.32
CA PHE A 74 5.43 0.10 -8.55
C PHE A 74 5.95 0.89 -9.75
N TYR A 75 5.44 2.12 -9.96
CA TYR A 75 5.86 2.96 -11.08
C TYR A 75 6.50 4.26 -10.60
N PRO A 76 7.38 4.89 -11.39
CA PRO A 76 8.09 6.11 -11.01
C PRO A 76 7.20 7.29 -10.58
N TYR A 77 5.96 7.32 -11.03
CA TYR A 77 4.97 8.35 -10.66
C TYR A 77 4.10 7.98 -9.47
N GLN A 78 4.31 6.79 -8.84
CA GLN A 78 3.61 6.28 -7.66
C GLN A 78 4.56 6.25 -6.47
N TRP A 79 4.45 7.23 -5.57
CA TRP A 79 5.38 7.42 -4.46
C TRP A 79 4.88 6.75 -3.20
N ASP A 80 5.68 5.88 -2.63
CA ASP A 80 5.33 5.06 -1.47
C ASP A 80 5.17 5.89 -0.20
N LEU A 81 4.06 5.68 0.50
CA LEU A 81 3.72 6.34 1.75
C LEU A 81 4.45 5.70 2.94
N ASN A 82 4.91 6.54 3.86
CA ASN A 82 5.61 6.13 5.07
C ASN A 82 4.65 5.96 6.25
N TYR A 83 4.14 4.77 6.44
CA TYR A 83 3.25 4.44 7.57
C TYR A 83 3.95 4.35 8.94
N ALA A 84 5.28 4.47 9.01
CA ALA A 84 5.97 4.71 10.27
C ALA A 84 5.70 6.13 10.81
N ASN A 85 5.26 7.05 9.94
CA ASN A 85 4.73 8.36 10.32
C ASN A 85 3.22 8.24 10.63
N PRO A 86 2.77 8.38 11.89
CA PRO A 86 1.37 8.23 12.25
C PRO A 86 0.43 9.23 11.58
N VAL A 87 0.93 10.37 11.13
CA VAL A 87 0.15 11.36 10.37
C VAL A 87 -0.38 10.73 9.07
N VAL A 88 0.43 9.92 8.39
CA VAL A 88 0.02 9.21 7.17
C VAL A 88 -1.17 8.29 7.45
N PHE A 89 -1.09 7.46 8.50
CA PHE A 89 -2.20 6.59 8.88
C PHE A 89 -3.47 7.37 9.20
N ASN A 90 -3.35 8.45 9.99
CA ASN A 90 -4.50 9.25 10.40
C ASN A 90 -5.19 9.92 9.21
N GLU A 91 -4.44 10.54 8.32
CA GLU A 91 -5.00 11.22 7.15
C GLU A 91 -5.56 10.23 6.12
N MET A 92 -4.89 9.10 5.89
CA MET A 92 -5.42 8.05 5.00
C MET A 92 -6.70 7.44 5.58
N THR A 93 -6.78 7.25 6.90
CA THR A 93 -8.00 6.81 7.56
C THR A 93 -9.14 7.83 7.40
N ALA A 94 -8.85 9.12 7.57
CA ALA A 94 -9.83 10.19 7.35
C ALA A 94 -10.34 10.20 5.89
N ASN A 95 -9.44 10.01 4.92
CA ASN A 95 -9.82 9.89 3.51
C ASN A 95 -10.72 8.68 3.24
N MET A 96 -10.43 7.53 3.84
CA MET A 96 -11.29 6.36 3.74
C MET A 96 -12.68 6.63 4.31
N LEU A 97 -12.75 7.21 5.50
CA LEU A 97 -14.03 7.53 6.14
C LEU A 97 -14.82 8.59 5.36
N TYR A 98 -14.13 9.55 4.73
CA TYR A 98 -14.76 10.50 3.82
C TYR A 98 -15.42 9.78 2.64
N LEU A 99 -14.74 8.85 1.98
CA LEU A 99 -15.28 8.07 0.88
C LEU A 99 -16.48 7.23 1.32
N VAL A 100 -16.37 6.56 2.46
CA VAL A 100 -17.46 5.79 3.06
C VAL A 100 -18.70 6.65 3.33
N ASN A 101 -18.49 7.88 3.81
CA ASN A 101 -19.57 8.84 4.05
C ASN A 101 -20.27 9.29 2.76
N GLN A 102 -19.66 9.08 1.58
CA GLN A 102 -20.31 9.30 0.27
C GLN A 102 -21.22 8.12 -0.15
N GLY A 103 -21.36 7.08 0.67
CA GLY A 103 -22.24 5.94 0.41
C GLY A 103 -21.57 4.73 -0.22
N ILE A 104 -20.25 4.56 0.01
CA ILE A 104 -19.50 3.37 -0.44
C ILE A 104 -19.75 2.22 0.53
N ASP A 105 -20.11 1.05 -0.02
CA ASP A 105 -20.39 -0.18 0.72
C ASP A 105 -19.16 -1.06 0.90
N ILE A 106 -18.25 -1.02 -0.09
CA ILE A 106 -17.04 -1.87 -0.12
C ILE A 106 -15.85 -0.99 -0.44
N VAL A 107 -14.86 -0.99 0.46
CA VAL A 107 -13.55 -0.36 0.25
C VAL A 107 -12.58 -1.44 -0.22
N ARG A 108 -12.13 -1.36 -1.48
CA ARG A 108 -11.06 -2.21 -2.00
C ARG A 108 -9.71 -1.59 -1.65
N ILE A 109 -8.99 -2.22 -0.75
CA ILE A 109 -7.65 -1.78 -0.35
C ILE A 109 -6.63 -2.33 -1.34
N ASP A 110 -6.01 -1.44 -2.10
CA ASP A 110 -4.99 -1.74 -3.09
C ASP A 110 -3.66 -2.12 -2.45
N ALA A 111 -2.93 -3.08 -3.05
CA ALA A 111 -1.54 -3.43 -2.75
C ALA A 111 -1.25 -3.64 -1.25
N VAL A 112 -2.17 -4.27 -0.51
CA VAL A 112 -2.10 -4.44 0.95
C VAL A 112 -0.75 -4.96 1.46
N PRO A 113 -0.12 -5.99 0.86
CA PRO A 113 1.14 -6.54 1.36
C PRO A 113 2.32 -5.57 1.39
N TYR A 114 2.23 -4.46 0.69
CA TYR A 114 3.33 -3.50 0.48
C TYR A 114 3.28 -2.28 1.40
N ILE A 115 2.25 -2.11 2.21
CA ILE A 115 1.99 -0.88 3.00
C ILE A 115 3.14 -0.51 3.95
N TRP A 116 3.88 -1.49 4.50
CA TRP A 116 5.00 -1.22 5.41
C TRP A 116 6.35 -1.47 4.77
N LYS A 117 7.29 -0.54 4.98
CA LYS A 117 8.67 -0.62 4.48
C LYS A 117 9.66 -0.68 5.64
N GLN A 118 10.63 -1.59 5.52
CA GLN A 118 11.70 -1.74 6.51
C GLN A 118 12.98 -2.24 5.84
N ILE A 119 14.10 -1.54 6.07
CA ILE A 119 15.42 -1.94 5.59
C ILE A 119 15.75 -3.37 6.06
N GLY A 120 16.40 -4.13 5.19
CA GLY A 120 16.82 -5.50 5.48
C GLY A 120 15.70 -6.54 5.37
N THR A 121 14.52 -6.13 4.89
CA THR A 121 13.40 -7.02 4.63
C THR A 121 12.97 -6.96 3.17
N THR A 122 12.03 -7.81 2.78
CA THR A 122 11.43 -7.76 1.43
C THR A 122 10.43 -6.62 1.25
N CYS A 123 10.13 -5.83 2.28
CA CYS A 123 9.05 -4.83 2.29
C CYS A 123 7.69 -5.37 1.85
N ARG A 124 7.44 -6.66 2.08
CA ARG A 124 6.19 -7.36 1.75
C ARG A 124 5.76 -8.27 2.89
N ASN A 125 4.48 -8.30 3.19
CA ASN A 125 3.88 -9.18 4.22
C ASN A 125 4.49 -9.01 5.62
N LEU A 126 4.94 -7.84 5.97
CA LEU A 126 5.53 -7.60 7.29
C LEU A 126 4.43 -7.57 8.38
N PRO A 127 4.75 -7.94 9.63
CA PRO A 127 3.77 -7.96 10.72
C PRO A 127 3.05 -6.63 10.93
N GLN A 128 3.70 -5.52 10.63
CA GLN A 128 3.12 -4.18 10.74
C GLN A 128 1.98 -3.95 9.73
N VAL A 129 2.03 -4.60 8.55
CA VAL A 129 0.94 -4.55 7.57
C VAL A 129 -0.34 -5.09 8.20
N HIS A 130 -0.27 -6.25 8.84
CA HIS A 130 -1.39 -6.86 9.54
C HIS A 130 -1.93 -5.95 10.66
N THR A 131 -1.04 -5.25 11.38
CA THR A 131 -1.45 -4.29 12.41
C THR A 131 -2.24 -3.14 11.81
N ILE A 132 -1.77 -2.55 10.70
CA ILE A 132 -2.45 -1.45 10.00
C ILE A 132 -3.83 -1.91 9.51
N VAL A 133 -3.92 -3.09 8.87
CA VAL A 133 -5.19 -3.62 8.37
C VAL A 133 -6.19 -3.87 9.49
N ARG A 134 -5.74 -4.41 10.63
CA ARG A 134 -6.59 -4.57 11.84
C ARG A 134 -7.09 -3.24 12.37
N MET A 135 -6.23 -2.23 12.43
CA MET A 135 -6.64 -0.88 12.86
C MET A 135 -7.72 -0.32 11.94
N MET A 136 -7.55 -0.45 10.61
CA MET A 136 -8.55 -0.05 9.63
C MET A 136 -9.86 -0.83 9.83
N ARG A 137 -9.78 -2.15 10.03
CA ARG A 137 -10.94 -2.99 10.33
C ARG A 137 -11.67 -2.55 11.60
N MET A 138 -10.96 -2.33 12.69
CA MET A 138 -11.56 -1.86 13.94
C MET A 138 -12.25 -0.51 13.78
N ILE A 139 -11.63 0.42 13.07
CA ILE A 139 -12.21 1.73 12.80
C ILE A 139 -13.51 1.60 11.99
N THR A 140 -13.53 0.77 10.94
CA THR A 140 -14.74 0.55 10.15
C THR A 140 -15.84 -0.09 10.98
N GLU A 141 -15.54 -1.07 11.83
CA GLU A 141 -16.53 -1.71 12.71
C GLU A 141 -17.16 -0.74 13.72
N ILE A 142 -16.38 0.24 14.20
CA ILE A 142 -16.88 1.23 15.18
C ILE A 142 -17.66 2.35 14.51
N VAL A 143 -17.14 2.88 13.40
CA VAL A 143 -17.66 4.12 12.78
C VAL A 143 -18.68 3.83 11.68
N CYS A 144 -18.49 2.76 10.92
CA CYS A 144 -19.30 2.42 9.74
C CYS A 144 -19.45 0.89 9.58
N PRO A 145 -20.14 0.22 10.52
CA PRO A 145 -20.17 -1.26 10.60
C PRO A 145 -20.80 -1.97 9.40
N GLY A 146 -21.47 -1.23 8.52
CA GLY A 146 -22.03 -1.76 7.27
C GLY A 146 -21.03 -1.85 6.12
N VAL A 147 -19.80 -1.33 6.28
CA VAL A 147 -18.80 -1.28 5.22
C VAL A 147 -17.88 -2.51 5.26
N LEU A 148 -17.61 -3.07 4.10
CA LEU A 148 -16.74 -4.22 3.94
C LEU A 148 -15.35 -3.79 3.41
N LEU A 149 -14.30 -4.41 3.95
CA LEU A 149 -12.92 -4.26 3.45
C LEU A 149 -12.58 -5.44 2.53
N LEU A 150 -12.28 -5.14 1.27
CA LEU A 150 -11.77 -6.10 0.28
C LEU A 150 -10.27 -5.83 0.07
N GLY A 151 -9.41 -6.75 0.51
CA GLY A 151 -7.97 -6.60 0.34
C GLY A 151 -7.46 -7.16 -0.99
N GLU A 152 -6.64 -6.39 -1.71
CA GLU A 152 -5.86 -6.92 -2.81
C GLU A 152 -4.57 -7.55 -2.28
N VAL A 153 -4.55 -8.87 -2.24
CA VAL A 153 -3.40 -9.68 -1.82
C VAL A 153 -3.13 -10.72 -2.91
N VAL A 154 -2.27 -10.36 -3.87
CA VAL A 154 -1.91 -11.24 -5.00
C VAL A 154 -0.65 -12.01 -4.65
N MET A 155 -0.81 -13.18 -4.08
CA MET A 155 0.28 -14.03 -3.57
C MET A 155 -0.10 -15.51 -3.62
N GLU A 156 0.84 -16.37 -3.23
CA GLU A 156 0.57 -17.79 -2.99
C GLU A 156 -0.57 -17.96 -1.97
N PRO A 157 -1.48 -18.92 -2.17
CA PRO A 157 -2.66 -19.10 -1.31
C PRO A 157 -2.37 -19.16 0.19
N SER A 158 -1.27 -19.78 0.58
CA SER A 158 -0.83 -19.88 1.98
C SER A 158 -0.52 -18.52 2.62
N LYS A 159 -0.13 -17.53 1.82
CA LYS A 159 0.17 -16.16 2.26
C LYS A 159 -1.03 -15.22 2.20
N VAL A 160 -2.09 -15.60 1.49
CA VAL A 160 -3.33 -14.82 1.39
C VAL A 160 -4.21 -15.00 2.63
N VAL A 161 -4.37 -16.24 3.09
CA VAL A 161 -5.25 -16.58 4.22
C VAL A 161 -5.02 -15.74 5.50
N PRO A 162 -3.76 -15.45 5.91
CA PRO A 162 -3.51 -14.60 7.09
C PRO A 162 -4.17 -13.22 7.06
N TYR A 163 -4.47 -12.68 5.88
CA TYR A 163 -5.11 -11.36 5.73
C TYR A 163 -6.62 -11.35 6.04
N PHE A 164 -7.24 -12.50 6.31
CA PHE A 164 -8.54 -12.54 6.98
C PHE A 164 -8.42 -12.28 8.48
N GLY A 165 -7.22 -12.47 9.04
CA GLY A 165 -6.98 -12.43 10.48
C GLY A 165 -7.57 -13.65 11.19
N THR A 166 -7.98 -13.45 12.44
CA THR A 166 -8.64 -14.44 13.30
C THR A 166 -9.95 -13.86 13.82
N LEU A 167 -10.78 -14.70 14.48
CA LEU A 167 -12.03 -14.22 15.11
C LEU A 167 -11.76 -13.14 16.17
N GLU A 168 -10.64 -13.23 16.87
CA GLU A 168 -10.25 -12.24 17.90
C GLU A 168 -9.55 -11.01 17.30
N LYS A 169 -8.91 -11.16 16.16
CA LYS A 169 -8.14 -10.12 15.47
C LYS A 169 -8.46 -10.11 13.99
N PRO A 170 -9.68 -9.71 13.60
CA PRO A 170 -10.11 -9.72 12.21
C PRO A 170 -9.35 -8.68 11.39
N GLU A 171 -9.12 -9.00 10.11
CA GLU A 171 -8.50 -8.13 9.12
C GLU A 171 -9.49 -7.89 7.96
N CYS A 172 -9.16 -8.26 6.73
CA CYS A 172 -10.08 -8.07 5.60
C CYS A 172 -11.32 -8.94 5.72
N HIS A 173 -12.47 -8.42 5.28
CA HIS A 173 -13.71 -9.21 5.16
C HIS A 173 -13.64 -10.13 3.93
N MET A 174 -13.01 -9.66 2.86
CA MET A 174 -12.88 -10.35 1.59
C MET A 174 -11.46 -10.19 1.03
N LEU A 175 -11.03 -11.18 0.27
CA LEU A 175 -9.74 -11.17 -0.44
C LEU A 175 -9.95 -11.71 -1.86
N TYR A 176 -9.09 -11.31 -2.80
CA TYR A 176 -9.10 -11.86 -4.14
C TYR A 176 -8.69 -13.35 -4.14
N ASN A 177 -9.45 -14.16 -4.85
CA ASN A 177 -9.10 -15.56 -5.08
C ASN A 177 -8.22 -15.71 -6.31
N VAL A 178 -6.91 -15.53 -6.13
CA VAL A 178 -5.92 -15.63 -7.22
C VAL A 178 -5.70 -17.07 -7.70
N THR A 179 -6.02 -18.06 -6.88
CA THR A 179 -5.88 -19.49 -7.25
C THR A 179 -6.82 -19.87 -8.39
N THR A 180 -8.07 -19.42 -8.33
CA THR A 180 -9.06 -19.68 -9.38
C THR A 180 -8.67 -18.99 -10.68
N MET A 181 -8.11 -17.77 -10.62
CA MET A 181 -7.65 -17.06 -11.83
C MET A 181 -6.54 -17.83 -12.56
N ALA A 182 -5.53 -18.30 -11.85
CA ALA A 182 -4.43 -19.08 -12.44
C ALA A 182 -4.93 -20.39 -13.04
N SER A 183 -5.83 -21.10 -12.36
CA SER A 183 -6.42 -22.36 -12.84
C SER A 183 -7.29 -22.14 -14.08
N THR A 184 -8.06 -21.06 -14.13
CA THR A 184 -8.92 -20.75 -15.28
C THR A 184 -8.07 -20.43 -16.53
N LEU A 185 -7.01 -19.64 -16.38
CA LEU A 185 -6.09 -19.34 -17.47
C LEU A 185 -5.36 -20.60 -17.97
N SER A 186 -5.00 -21.53 -17.08
CA SER A 186 -4.41 -22.83 -17.47
C SER A 186 -5.36 -23.70 -18.28
N LEU A 187 -6.66 -23.66 -18.00
CA LEU A 187 -7.69 -24.42 -18.73
C LEU A 187 -8.00 -23.85 -20.12
N ILE A 188 -7.69 -22.58 -20.38
CA ILE A 188 -7.88 -21.95 -21.70
C ILE A 188 -6.75 -22.32 -22.68
N HIS A 189 -5.62 -22.81 -22.17
CA HIS A 189 -4.46 -23.20 -22.96
C HIS A 189 -4.34 -24.74 -23.22
N ILE A 190 -5.39 -25.50 -22.89
CA ILE A 190 -5.59 -26.88 -23.30
C ILE A 190 -6.63 -26.91 -24.44
#